data_a22db13b32dbdfedcd048315582b6297
#
_entry.id   a22db13b32dbdfedcd048315582b6297
#
_cell.length_a   1.000
_cell.length_b   1.000
_cell.length_c   1.000
_cell.angle_alpha   90.00
_cell.angle_beta   90.00
_cell.angle_gamma   90.00
#
_symmetry.space_group_name_H-M   'P 1'
#
loop_
_entity.id
_entity.type
_entity.pdbx_description
1 polymer ?
#
loop_
_entity_poly.entity_id
_entity_poly.type
_entity_poly.pdbx_seq_one_letter_code
_entity_poly.pdbx_strand_id
1 'polypeptide(L)'
;MNTLKVAGKFLDQPMLVAKFHNAVPTILTAGAAAYTTKEIAHAPQEKRKKAAIRIGTTMAFTVASALAAPKITNKLFKDADEIPKSIKELKKDATGLVEDFLKKNQVDEKSKQLLEKAKENILKYKEVKTLFKNFENNKNGKELLNKLIPDPENIDSKEIFSEIGRLSVFGLIPVLGGITGGIIGDKLTTDKWKKKIPDKIKEGSYQYLANIFLCNIGAGGALAIMEKLNIRSKGHRAIGMIGGIIATGVIGGSTIANLIGNKIINPLFEHGHKHKKEHLFDERKPEPLDIGLHTDDIATVAVMSGLKWIEPALPMMYSVSGYRAGIGYRNGKPHSDKN
;
A
#
# COMPACT_ATOMS: atom_id res chain seq x y z
N MET A 1 -24.83 -15.17 11.20
CA MET A 1 -23.47 -14.65 10.88
C MET A 1 -23.47 -13.14 10.97
N ASN A 2 -22.41 -12.50 11.59
CA ASN A 2 -22.29 -11.04 11.74
C ASN A 2 -22.11 -10.37 10.37
N THR A 3 -22.74 -9.20 10.16
CA THR A 3 -22.70 -8.40 8.93
C THR A 3 -21.27 -8.09 8.47
N LEU A 4 -20.37 -7.77 9.40
CA LEU A 4 -18.95 -7.51 9.11
C LEU A 4 -18.23 -8.74 8.55
N LYS A 5 -18.53 -9.94 9.07
CA LYS A 5 -17.96 -11.19 8.57
C LYS A 5 -18.42 -11.49 7.13
N VAL A 6 -19.69 -11.20 6.81
CA VAL A 6 -20.20 -11.34 5.44
C VAL A 6 -19.57 -10.34 4.51
N ALA A 7 -19.37 -9.09 4.96
CA ALA A 7 -18.73 -8.07 4.14
C ALA A 7 -17.26 -8.44 3.82
N GLY A 8 -16.50 -8.93 4.81
CA GLY A 8 -15.15 -9.44 4.58
C GLY A 8 -15.14 -10.55 3.54
N LYS A 9 -15.98 -11.59 3.72
CA LYS A 9 -16.09 -12.68 2.74
C LYS A 9 -16.50 -12.22 1.34
N PHE A 10 -17.38 -11.22 1.24
CA PHE A 10 -17.76 -10.66 -0.05
C PHE A 10 -16.56 -9.98 -0.73
N LEU A 11 -15.77 -9.22 0.01
CA LEU A 11 -14.62 -8.50 -0.52
C LEU A 11 -13.43 -9.43 -0.82
N ASP A 12 -13.24 -10.49 -0.03
CA ASP A 12 -12.13 -11.45 -0.19
C ASP A 12 -12.41 -12.55 -1.23
N GLN A 13 -13.45 -12.42 -2.06
CA GLN A 13 -13.64 -13.34 -3.18
C GLN A 13 -12.42 -13.31 -4.11
N PRO A 14 -11.73 -14.45 -4.35
CA PRO A 14 -10.49 -14.45 -5.12
C PRO A 14 -10.62 -13.81 -6.52
N MET A 15 -11.74 -14.05 -7.20
CA MET A 15 -12.00 -13.43 -8.51
C MET A 15 -12.22 -11.91 -8.42
N LEU A 16 -12.80 -11.40 -7.33
CA LEU A 16 -12.94 -9.96 -7.12
C LEU A 16 -11.58 -9.31 -6.89
N VAL A 17 -10.77 -9.92 -6.03
CA VAL A 17 -9.39 -9.48 -5.74
C VAL A 17 -8.54 -9.50 -7.03
N ALA A 18 -8.60 -10.57 -7.82
CA ALA A 18 -7.87 -10.68 -9.07
C ALA A 18 -8.32 -9.64 -10.12
N LYS A 19 -9.62 -9.37 -10.24
CA LYS A 19 -10.12 -8.31 -11.13
C LYS A 19 -9.66 -6.94 -10.68
N PHE A 20 -9.66 -6.67 -9.38
CA PHE A 20 -9.16 -5.41 -8.84
C PHE A 20 -7.65 -5.28 -9.10
N HIS A 21 -6.87 -6.32 -8.82
CA HIS A 21 -5.45 -6.36 -9.12
C HIS A 21 -5.16 -6.03 -10.59
N ASN A 22 -5.90 -6.61 -11.52
CA ASN A 22 -5.76 -6.35 -12.95
C ASN A 22 -6.18 -4.92 -13.36
N ALA A 23 -7.07 -4.27 -12.61
CA ALA A 23 -7.51 -2.90 -12.88
C ALA A 23 -6.53 -1.84 -12.32
N VAL A 24 -5.75 -2.17 -11.30
CA VAL A 24 -4.84 -1.22 -10.61
C VAL A 24 -3.88 -0.51 -11.56
N PRO A 25 -3.18 -1.18 -12.49
CA PRO A 25 -2.28 -0.48 -13.40
C PRO A 25 -2.98 0.62 -14.21
N THR A 26 -4.18 0.34 -14.71
CA THR A 26 -4.99 1.30 -15.48
C THR A 26 -5.47 2.46 -14.60
N ILE A 27 -6.00 2.15 -13.40
CA ILE A 27 -6.50 3.15 -12.46
C ILE A 27 -5.34 4.06 -12.01
N LEU A 28 -4.20 3.49 -11.64
CA LEU A 28 -3.04 4.25 -11.19
C LEU A 28 -2.49 5.14 -12.31
N THR A 29 -2.33 4.60 -13.53
CA THR A 29 -1.81 5.36 -14.66
C THR A 29 -2.76 6.48 -15.08
N ALA A 30 -4.06 6.21 -15.15
CA ALA A 30 -5.06 7.22 -15.49
C ALA A 30 -5.14 8.32 -14.40
N GLY A 31 -5.17 7.94 -13.13
CA GLY A 31 -5.17 8.88 -12.01
C GLY A 31 -3.91 9.75 -11.99
N ALA A 32 -2.75 9.15 -12.21
CA ALA A 32 -1.47 9.86 -12.30
C ALA A 32 -1.43 10.85 -13.48
N ALA A 33 -1.94 10.44 -14.65
CA ALA A 33 -2.04 11.31 -15.82
C ALA A 33 -2.98 12.50 -15.56
N ALA A 34 -4.16 12.25 -15.00
CA ALA A 34 -5.13 13.30 -14.65
C ALA A 34 -4.54 14.29 -13.64
N TYR A 35 -3.90 13.80 -12.58
CA TYR A 35 -3.24 14.65 -11.59
C TYR A 35 -2.11 15.47 -12.20
N THR A 36 -1.24 14.84 -13.01
CA THR A 36 -0.15 15.53 -13.73
C THR A 36 -0.67 16.65 -14.61
N THR A 37 -1.72 16.39 -15.38
CA THR A 37 -2.35 17.38 -16.26
C THR A 37 -2.91 18.56 -15.46
N LYS A 38 -3.56 18.27 -14.33
CA LYS A 38 -4.07 19.31 -13.40
C LYS A 38 -2.93 20.19 -12.88
N GLU A 39 -1.85 19.60 -12.37
CA GLU A 39 -0.71 20.34 -11.83
C GLU A 39 -0.02 21.22 -12.90
N ILE A 40 0.11 20.69 -14.13
CA ILE A 40 0.66 21.46 -15.26
C ILE A 40 -0.23 22.62 -15.64
N ALA A 41 -1.55 22.43 -15.65
CA ALA A 41 -2.52 23.48 -15.97
C ALA A 41 -2.50 24.64 -14.97
N HIS A 42 -2.23 24.34 -13.68
CA HIS A 42 -2.10 25.35 -12.62
C HIS A 42 -0.74 26.09 -12.62
N ALA A 43 0.25 25.58 -13.36
CA ALA A 43 1.53 26.26 -13.47
C ALA A 43 1.42 27.55 -14.32
N PRO A 44 2.15 28.64 -13.97
CA PRO A 44 2.25 29.84 -14.81
C PRO A 44 2.61 29.48 -16.26
N GLN A 45 2.01 30.18 -17.21
CA GLN A 45 2.10 29.81 -18.62
C GLN A 45 3.54 29.68 -19.12
N GLU A 46 4.41 30.59 -18.73
CA GLU A 46 5.84 30.61 -19.09
C GLU A 46 6.64 29.44 -18.45
N LYS A 47 6.14 28.83 -17.35
CA LYS A 47 6.77 27.73 -16.63
C LYS A 47 6.15 26.37 -16.98
N ARG A 48 5.06 26.29 -17.74
CA ARG A 48 4.30 25.06 -18.01
C ARG A 48 5.16 23.97 -18.65
N LYS A 49 6.02 24.32 -19.61
CA LYS A 49 6.90 23.34 -20.26
C LYS A 49 7.88 22.70 -19.26
N LYS A 50 8.51 23.50 -18.41
CA LYS A 50 9.40 22.99 -17.35
C LYS A 50 8.63 22.18 -16.31
N ALA A 51 7.44 22.65 -15.92
CA ALA A 51 6.56 21.92 -15.00
C ALA A 51 6.15 20.55 -15.60
N ALA A 52 5.77 20.50 -16.87
CA ALA A 52 5.40 19.27 -17.57
C ALA A 52 6.54 18.24 -17.54
N ILE A 53 7.77 18.66 -17.85
CA ILE A 53 8.94 17.78 -17.81
C ILE A 53 9.18 17.28 -16.38
N ARG A 54 9.25 18.19 -15.40
CA ARG A 54 9.59 17.84 -14.01
C ARG A 54 8.51 16.96 -13.36
N ILE A 55 7.26 17.37 -13.44
CA ILE A 55 6.14 16.61 -12.84
C ILE A 55 5.93 15.31 -13.59
N GLY A 56 5.97 15.35 -14.92
CA GLY A 56 5.78 14.19 -15.77
C GLY A 56 6.85 13.10 -15.54
N THR A 57 8.13 13.47 -15.48
CA THR A 57 9.21 12.50 -15.17
C THR A 57 9.07 11.95 -13.76
N THR A 58 8.81 12.81 -12.77
CA THR A 58 8.59 12.36 -11.38
C THR A 58 7.46 11.35 -11.31
N MET A 59 6.32 11.67 -11.90
CA MET A 59 5.14 10.80 -11.89
C MET A 59 5.38 9.51 -12.65
N ALA A 60 6.00 9.57 -13.84
CA ALA A 60 6.28 8.38 -14.64
C ALA A 60 7.17 7.38 -13.89
N PHE A 61 8.26 7.84 -13.28
CA PHE A 61 9.14 6.97 -12.50
C PHE A 61 8.46 6.44 -11.23
N THR A 62 7.64 7.26 -10.56
CA THR A 62 6.87 6.84 -9.39
C THR A 62 5.88 5.73 -9.77
N VAL A 63 5.10 5.92 -10.83
CA VAL A 63 4.11 4.93 -11.29
C VAL A 63 4.79 3.66 -11.75
N ALA A 64 5.84 3.77 -12.56
CA ALA A 64 6.57 2.60 -13.05
C ALA A 64 7.15 1.77 -11.90
N SER A 65 7.76 2.43 -10.90
CA SER A 65 8.31 1.75 -9.73
C SER A 65 7.22 1.18 -8.82
N ALA A 66 6.09 1.88 -8.63
CA ALA A 66 4.96 1.38 -7.87
C ALA A 66 4.35 0.12 -8.50
N LEU A 67 4.22 0.08 -9.83
CA LEU A 67 3.74 -1.09 -10.56
C LEU A 67 4.75 -2.24 -10.58
N ALA A 68 6.04 -1.95 -10.47
CA ALA A 68 7.09 -2.97 -10.37
C ALA A 68 7.24 -3.53 -8.94
N ALA A 69 6.82 -2.79 -7.92
CA ALA A 69 7.01 -3.15 -6.51
C ALA A 69 6.47 -4.53 -6.15
N PRO A 70 5.25 -4.96 -6.52
CA PRO A 70 4.75 -6.30 -6.22
C PRO A 70 5.69 -7.40 -6.76
N LYS A 71 6.13 -7.27 -8.01
CA LYS A 71 7.00 -8.27 -8.65
C LYS A 71 8.37 -8.34 -7.97
N ILE A 72 8.91 -7.22 -7.52
CA ILE A 72 10.21 -7.15 -6.84
C ILE A 72 10.09 -7.78 -5.45
N THR A 73 9.08 -7.40 -4.68
CA THR A 73 8.88 -7.90 -3.32
C THR A 73 8.58 -9.39 -3.31
N ASN A 74 7.73 -9.89 -4.21
CA ASN A 74 7.44 -11.32 -4.32
C ASN A 74 8.70 -12.15 -4.68
N LYS A 75 9.65 -11.55 -5.40
CA LYS A 75 10.94 -12.21 -5.66
C LYS A 75 11.85 -12.26 -4.44
N LEU A 76 11.80 -11.23 -3.59
CA LEU A 76 12.64 -11.11 -2.38
C LEU A 76 12.07 -11.90 -1.18
N PHE A 77 10.74 -11.94 -1.06
CA PHE A 77 10.00 -12.54 0.05
C PHE A 77 9.15 -13.72 -0.44
N LYS A 78 9.81 -14.77 -0.93
CA LYS A 78 9.16 -15.91 -1.58
C LYS A 78 8.15 -16.64 -0.71
N ASP A 79 8.33 -16.60 0.61
CA ASP A 79 7.49 -17.30 1.58
C ASP A 79 6.28 -16.43 2.06
N ALA A 80 6.23 -15.15 1.67
CA ALA A 80 5.21 -14.21 2.17
C ALA A 80 3.98 -14.11 1.26
N ASP A 81 4.06 -14.52 -0.02
CA ASP A 81 2.96 -14.38 -0.96
C ASP A 81 2.84 -15.55 -1.95
N GLU A 82 1.64 -16.10 -2.04
CA GLU A 82 1.24 -16.86 -3.22
C GLU A 82 1.16 -15.91 -4.42
N ILE A 83 1.79 -16.27 -5.54
CA ILE A 83 1.64 -15.54 -6.81
C ILE A 83 0.15 -15.45 -7.12
N PRO A 84 -0.41 -14.25 -7.34
CA PRO A 84 -1.83 -14.11 -7.63
C PRO A 84 -2.23 -14.99 -8.82
N LYS A 85 -3.15 -15.93 -8.59
CA LYS A 85 -3.66 -16.80 -9.66
C LYS A 85 -4.40 -15.99 -10.70
N SER A 86 -4.24 -16.35 -11.94
CA SER A 86 -5.01 -15.74 -13.04
C SER A 86 -6.51 -16.06 -12.86
N ILE A 87 -7.39 -15.17 -13.39
CA ILE A 87 -8.84 -15.39 -13.35
C ILE A 87 -9.21 -16.74 -13.96
N LYS A 88 -8.48 -17.20 -14.98
CA LYS A 88 -8.71 -18.52 -15.61
C LYS A 88 -8.41 -19.67 -14.66
N GLU A 89 -7.32 -19.61 -13.92
CA GLU A 89 -6.95 -20.60 -12.91
C GLU A 89 -7.94 -20.60 -11.76
N LEU A 90 -8.33 -19.42 -11.26
CA LEU A 90 -9.33 -19.29 -10.18
C LEU A 90 -10.68 -19.89 -10.58
N LYS A 91 -11.14 -19.69 -11.82
CA LYS A 91 -12.34 -20.34 -12.34
C LYS A 91 -12.21 -21.84 -12.41
N LYS A 92 -11.07 -22.35 -12.90
CA LYS A 92 -10.80 -23.79 -12.99
C LYS A 92 -10.84 -24.42 -11.59
N ASP A 93 -10.16 -23.80 -10.61
CA ASP A 93 -10.14 -24.29 -9.23
C ASP A 93 -11.53 -24.27 -8.59
N ALA A 94 -12.27 -23.16 -8.75
CA ALA A 94 -13.63 -23.04 -8.25
C ALA A 94 -14.56 -24.09 -8.89
N THR A 95 -14.44 -24.33 -10.19
CA THR A 95 -15.20 -25.37 -10.91
C THR A 95 -14.94 -26.75 -10.31
N GLY A 96 -13.68 -27.14 -10.17
CA GLY A 96 -13.31 -28.43 -9.58
C GLY A 96 -13.86 -28.61 -8.17
N LEU A 97 -13.70 -27.60 -7.31
CA LEU A 97 -14.19 -27.63 -5.93
C LEU A 97 -15.73 -27.78 -5.85
N VAL A 98 -16.46 -27.04 -6.65
CA VAL A 98 -17.92 -27.05 -6.65
C VAL A 98 -18.45 -28.38 -7.23
N GLU A 99 -17.91 -28.86 -8.34
CA GLU A 99 -18.32 -30.12 -8.95
C GLU A 99 -18.08 -31.31 -8.04
N ASP A 100 -16.90 -31.38 -7.41
CA ASP A 100 -16.58 -32.43 -6.46
C ASP A 100 -17.50 -32.43 -5.23
N PHE A 101 -17.88 -31.24 -4.79
CA PHE A 101 -18.80 -31.11 -3.67
C PHE A 101 -20.22 -31.54 -4.05
N LEU A 102 -20.75 -31.10 -5.19
CA LEU A 102 -22.10 -31.44 -5.67
C LEU A 102 -22.25 -32.92 -6.01
N LYS A 103 -21.19 -33.61 -6.43
CA LYS A 103 -21.19 -35.08 -6.61
C LYS A 103 -21.39 -35.85 -5.30
N LYS A 104 -20.91 -35.29 -4.18
CA LYS A 104 -20.84 -35.98 -2.89
C LYS A 104 -21.94 -35.55 -1.90
N ASN A 105 -22.61 -34.43 -2.15
CA ASN A 105 -23.52 -33.81 -1.21
C ASN A 105 -24.81 -33.38 -1.92
N GLN A 106 -25.94 -33.69 -1.29
CA GLN A 106 -27.23 -33.12 -1.71
C GLN A 106 -27.38 -31.74 -1.12
N VAL A 107 -27.79 -30.77 -1.93
CA VAL A 107 -28.01 -29.38 -1.55
C VAL A 107 -29.35 -28.90 -2.12
N ASP A 108 -29.94 -27.90 -1.48
CA ASP A 108 -31.13 -27.26 -2.02
C ASP A 108 -30.82 -26.56 -3.37
N GLU A 109 -31.85 -26.45 -4.22
CA GLU A 109 -31.71 -25.93 -5.57
C GLU A 109 -31.13 -24.49 -5.59
N LYS A 110 -31.49 -23.65 -4.62
CA LYS A 110 -31.01 -22.29 -4.50
C LYS A 110 -29.49 -22.24 -4.20
N SER A 111 -29.04 -23.09 -3.26
CA SER A 111 -27.58 -23.21 -2.95
C SER A 111 -26.83 -23.76 -4.14
N LYS A 112 -27.39 -24.74 -4.87
CA LYS A 112 -26.79 -25.29 -6.08
C LYS A 112 -26.61 -24.19 -7.15
N GLN A 113 -27.63 -23.40 -7.44
CA GLN A 113 -27.55 -22.29 -8.39
C GLN A 113 -26.49 -21.25 -8.00
N LEU A 114 -26.37 -20.93 -6.69
CA LEU A 114 -25.37 -20.01 -6.21
C LEU A 114 -23.94 -20.56 -6.29
N LEU A 115 -23.75 -21.87 -6.05
CA LEU A 115 -22.48 -22.55 -6.22
C LEU A 115 -22.08 -22.61 -7.70
N GLU A 116 -23.00 -22.94 -8.62
CA GLU A 116 -22.77 -22.91 -10.05
C GLU A 116 -22.38 -21.51 -10.52
N LYS A 117 -23.05 -20.48 -10.00
CA LYS A 117 -22.64 -19.09 -10.29
C LYS A 117 -21.28 -18.75 -9.76
N ALA A 118 -20.87 -19.25 -8.59
CA ALA A 118 -19.57 -19.00 -7.98
C ALA A 118 -18.39 -19.56 -8.81
N LYS A 119 -18.62 -20.57 -9.66
CA LYS A 119 -17.61 -21.12 -10.57
C LYS A 119 -17.10 -20.08 -11.58
N GLU A 120 -18.03 -19.26 -12.08
CA GLU A 120 -17.78 -18.37 -13.22
C GLU A 120 -17.78 -16.88 -12.89
N ASN A 121 -18.45 -16.48 -11.80
CA ASN A 121 -18.75 -15.10 -11.50
C ASN A 121 -18.50 -14.72 -10.03
N ILE A 122 -18.29 -13.43 -9.79
CA ILE A 122 -18.31 -12.85 -8.46
C ILE A 122 -19.74 -12.86 -7.93
N LEU A 123 -19.92 -13.42 -6.74
CA LEU A 123 -21.20 -13.40 -6.04
C LEU A 123 -21.48 -12.00 -5.49
N LYS A 124 -22.75 -11.57 -5.55
CA LYS A 124 -23.20 -10.35 -4.88
C LYS A 124 -23.21 -10.53 -3.36
N TYR A 125 -23.17 -9.44 -2.60
CA TYR A 125 -23.20 -9.47 -1.14
C TYR A 125 -24.35 -10.32 -0.56
N LYS A 126 -25.59 -10.16 -1.10
CA LYS A 126 -26.76 -10.95 -0.67
C LYS A 126 -26.59 -12.44 -0.98
N GLU A 127 -25.93 -12.79 -2.08
CA GLU A 127 -25.69 -14.17 -2.50
C GLU A 127 -24.66 -14.85 -1.59
N VAL A 128 -23.56 -14.16 -1.27
CA VAL A 128 -22.58 -14.61 -0.27
C VAL A 128 -23.27 -14.84 1.08
N LYS A 129 -24.06 -13.86 1.55
CA LYS A 129 -24.81 -13.99 2.80
C LYS A 129 -25.73 -15.21 2.82
N THR A 130 -26.43 -15.46 1.71
CA THR A 130 -27.34 -16.61 1.59
C THR A 130 -26.58 -17.93 1.63
N LEU A 131 -25.48 -18.06 0.85
CA LEU A 131 -24.65 -19.27 0.85
C LEU A 131 -24.11 -19.60 2.25
N PHE A 132 -23.51 -18.61 2.90
CA PHE A 132 -22.96 -18.82 4.25
C PHE A 132 -24.03 -19.15 5.29
N LYS A 133 -25.25 -18.60 5.17
CA LYS A 133 -26.37 -18.95 6.02
C LYS A 133 -26.86 -20.40 5.77
N ASN A 134 -27.02 -20.79 4.51
CA ASN A 134 -27.50 -22.11 4.14
C ASN A 134 -26.54 -23.24 4.57
N PHE A 135 -25.25 -22.95 4.57
CA PHE A 135 -24.24 -23.90 5.01
C PHE A 135 -23.77 -23.71 6.46
N GLU A 136 -24.46 -22.86 7.27
CA GLU A 136 -24.04 -22.57 8.65
C GLU A 136 -24.00 -23.82 9.54
N ASN A 137 -24.87 -24.81 9.29
CA ASN A 137 -24.94 -26.10 10.02
C ASN A 137 -24.39 -27.28 9.20
N ASN A 138 -23.82 -27.06 8.00
CA ASN A 138 -23.28 -28.10 7.15
C ASN A 138 -21.75 -28.07 7.16
N LYS A 139 -21.11 -29.08 7.77
CA LYS A 139 -19.64 -29.15 7.88
C LYS A 139 -18.95 -29.14 6.51
N ASN A 140 -19.39 -29.96 5.57
CA ASN A 140 -18.84 -30.07 4.24
C ASN A 140 -19.02 -28.77 3.44
N GLY A 141 -20.21 -28.14 3.58
CA GLY A 141 -20.48 -26.85 2.97
C GLY A 141 -19.61 -25.72 3.51
N LYS A 142 -19.35 -25.69 4.83
CA LYS A 142 -18.40 -24.72 5.42
C LYS A 142 -16.99 -24.93 4.88
N GLU A 143 -16.55 -26.17 4.77
CA GLU A 143 -15.23 -26.49 4.22
C GLU A 143 -15.11 -26.04 2.76
N LEU A 144 -16.13 -26.32 1.93
CA LEU A 144 -16.17 -25.81 0.56
C LEU A 144 -16.09 -24.28 0.50
N LEU A 145 -16.93 -23.59 1.30
CA LEU A 145 -16.94 -22.12 1.31
C LEU A 145 -15.61 -21.53 1.76
N ASN A 146 -14.93 -22.17 2.71
CA ASN A 146 -13.58 -21.73 3.13
C ASN A 146 -12.52 -21.97 2.07
N LYS A 147 -12.69 -22.98 1.20
CA LYS A 147 -11.82 -23.18 0.04
C LYS A 147 -12.12 -22.21 -1.10
N LEU A 148 -13.41 -21.89 -1.32
CA LEU A 148 -13.85 -20.94 -2.36
C LEU A 148 -13.54 -19.48 -2.00
N ILE A 149 -13.69 -19.13 -0.71
CA ILE A 149 -13.45 -17.81 -0.15
C ILE A 149 -12.66 -18.01 1.15
N PRO A 150 -11.34 -18.14 1.07
CA PRO A 150 -10.51 -18.43 2.22
C PRO A 150 -10.72 -17.42 3.35
N ASP A 151 -10.78 -17.91 4.59
CA ASP A 151 -10.60 -17.04 5.75
C ASP A 151 -9.10 -16.74 5.87
N PRO A 152 -8.75 -15.49 6.18
CA PRO A 152 -7.37 -15.18 6.49
C PRO A 152 -6.89 -16.05 7.65
N GLU A 153 -5.81 -16.76 7.46
CA GLU A 153 -5.17 -17.54 8.50
C GLU A 153 -4.57 -16.60 9.57
N ASN A 154 -4.45 -17.09 10.79
CA ASN A 154 -3.71 -16.35 11.81
C ASN A 154 -2.22 -16.43 11.47
N ILE A 155 -1.65 -15.30 11.11
CA ILE A 155 -0.22 -15.16 10.81
C ILE A 155 0.58 -15.41 12.09
N ASP A 156 1.63 -16.24 12.04
CA ASP A 156 2.54 -16.47 13.17
C ASP A 156 3.59 -15.37 13.29
N SER A 157 4.40 -15.37 14.36
CA SER A 157 5.40 -14.31 14.60
C SER A 157 6.44 -14.22 13.48
N LYS A 158 6.83 -15.33 12.87
CA LYS A 158 7.82 -15.34 11.78
C LYS A 158 7.23 -14.74 10.51
N GLU A 159 5.99 -15.07 10.19
CA GLU A 159 5.25 -14.51 9.08
C GLU A 159 5.00 -13.02 9.27
N ILE A 160 4.69 -12.56 10.50
CA ILE A 160 4.54 -11.14 10.84
C ILE A 160 5.81 -10.36 10.48
N PHE A 161 6.99 -10.85 10.90
CA PHE A 161 8.26 -10.16 10.60
C PHE A 161 8.58 -10.18 9.10
N SER A 162 8.30 -11.27 8.41
CA SER A 162 8.43 -11.37 6.95
C SER A 162 7.53 -10.35 6.26
N GLU A 163 6.29 -10.20 6.72
CA GLU A 163 5.32 -9.27 6.16
C GLU A 163 5.69 -7.80 6.43
N ILE A 164 6.19 -7.47 7.64
CA ILE A 164 6.77 -6.14 7.92
C ILE A 164 7.88 -5.81 6.91
N GLY A 165 8.80 -6.75 6.70
CA GLY A 165 9.90 -6.60 5.75
C GLY A 165 9.37 -6.39 4.32
N ARG A 166 8.43 -7.21 3.89
CA ARG A 166 7.80 -7.15 2.57
C ARG A 166 7.12 -5.79 2.32
N LEU A 167 6.24 -5.35 3.22
CA LEU A 167 5.51 -4.08 3.09
C LEU A 167 6.46 -2.88 3.15
N SER A 168 7.51 -2.96 3.98
CA SER A 168 8.52 -1.91 4.07
C SER A 168 9.32 -1.77 2.76
N VAL A 169 9.77 -2.87 2.17
CA VAL A 169 10.44 -2.85 0.85
C VAL A 169 9.47 -2.43 -0.24
N PHE A 170 8.22 -2.90 -0.17
CA PHE A 170 7.18 -2.53 -1.14
C PHE A 170 7.00 -1.01 -1.21
N GLY A 171 6.90 -0.33 -0.07
CA GLY A 171 6.74 1.12 -0.01
C GLY A 171 8.03 1.90 -0.34
N LEU A 172 9.22 1.32 -0.09
CA LEU A 172 10.50 1.94 -0.44
C LEU A 172 10.67 2.12 -1.97
N ILE A 173 10.23 1.15 -2.74
CA ILE A 173 10.44 1.12 -4.20
C ILE A 173 9.81 2.36 -4.90
N PRO A 174 8.54 2.73 -4.67
CA PRO A 174 7.96 3.95 -5.23
C PRO A 174 8.64 5.24 -4.75
N VAL A 175 9.12 5.27 -3.49
CA VAL A 175 9.85 6.42 -2.94
C VAL A 175 11.16 6.63 -3.70
N LEU A 176 11.94 5.57 -3.92
CA LEU A 176 13.18 5.64 -4.71
C LEU A 176 12.89 6.01 -6.17
N GLY A 177 11.82 5.46 -6.76
CA GLY A 177 11.37 5.82 -8.09
C GLY A 177 11.04 7.30 -8.21
N GLY A 178 10.29 7.84 -7.25
CA GLY A 178 9.95 9.26 -7.20
C GLY A 178 11.17 10.16 -7.08
N ILE A 179 12.09 9.86 -6.17
CA ILE A 179 13.36 10.60 -6.03
C ILE A 179 14.13 10.61 -7.36
N THR A 180 14.29 9.44 -7.97
CA THR A 180 15.00 9.30 -9.25
C THR A 180 14.35 10.12 -10.35
N GLY A 181 13.02 9.98 -10.52
CA GLY A 181 12.26 10.76 -11.50
C GLY A 181 12.33 12.28 -11.27
N GLY A 182 12.27 12.67 -10.00
CA GLY A 182 12.40 14.07 -9.60
C GLY A 182 13.79 14.66 -9.89
N ILE A 183 14.88 13.90 -9.66
CA ILE A 183 16.26 14.31 -10.00
C ILE A 183 16.41 14.45 -11.51
N ILE A 184 15.90 13.48 -12.28
CA ILE A 184 15.94 13.53 -13.76
C ILE A 184 15.15 14.74 -14.27
N GLY A 185 13.94 14.97 -13.75
CA GLY A 185 13.12 16.10 -14.13
C GLY A 185 13.78 17.46 -13.84
N ASP A 186 14.43 17.59 -12.68
CA ASP A 186 15.17 18.80 -12.36
C ASP A 186 16.42 18.96 -13.26
N LYS A 187 17.16 17.88 -13.53
CA LYS A 187 18.32 17.91 -14.45
C LYS A 187 17.94 18.38 -15.86
N LEU A 188 16.76 18.01 -16.34
CA LEU A 188 16.25 18.42 -17.64
C LEU A 188 15.69 19.85 -17.68
N THR A 189 15.47 20.48 -16.52
CA THR A 189 14.76 21.77 -16.45
C THR A 189 15.56 22.89 -15.80
N THR A 190 16.68 22.59 -15.11
CA THR A 190 17.50 23.60 -14.42
C THR A 190 18.94 23.15 -14.26
N ASP A 191 19.87 24.10 -14.41
CA ASP A 191 21.30 23.86 -14.16
C ASP A 191 21.61 23.67 -12.67
N LYS A 192 20.73 24.17 -11.81
CA LYS A 192 20.87 24.08 -10.34
C LYS A 192 20.30 22.77 -9.76
N TRP A 193 20.07 21.74 -10.57
CA TRP A 193 19.45 20.48 -10.17
C TRP A 193 20.14 19.76 -9.00
N LYS A 194 21.49 19.82 -8.95
CA LYS A 194 22.25 19.21 -7.85
C LYS A 194 21.90 19.78 -6.48
N LYS A 195 21.57 21.10 -6.41
CA LYS A 195 21.18 21.75 -5.16
C LYS A 195 19.82 21.31 -4.64
N LYS A 196 19.01 20.63 -5.47
CA LYS A 196 17.68 20.12 -5.11
C LYS A 196 17.70 18.65 -4.69
N ILE A 197 18.82 17.95 -4.84
CA ILE A 197 18.93 16.54 -4.45
C ILE A 197 18.71 16.36 -2.95
N PRO A 198 19.34 17.15 -2.04
CA PRO A 198 19.13 17.00 -0.61
C PRO A 198 17.67 17.12 -0.19
N ASP A 199 16.89 18.03 -0.77
CA ASP A 199 15.48 18.20 -0.49
C ASP A 199 14.65 16.95 -0.81
N LYS A 200 14.99 16.28 -1.94
CA LYS A 200 14.31 15.04 -2.35
C LYS A 200 14.67 13.86 -1.45
N ILE A 201 15.93 13.75 -1.09
CA ILE A 201 16.40 12.69 -0.18
C ILE A 201 15.78 12.89 1.20
N LYS A 202 15.76 14.13 1.71
CA LYS A 202 15.14 14.45 3.00
C LYS A 202 13.65 14.13 3.00
N GLU A 203 12.90 14.59 1.99
CA GLU A 203 11.46 14.28 1.88
C GLU A 203 11.24 12.78 1.71
N GLY A 204 12.01 12.11 0.86
CA GLY A 204 11.91 10.66 0.66
C GLY A 204 12.20 9.87 1.92
N SER A 205 13.21 10.27 2.69
CA SER A 205 13.52 9.66 3.99
C SER A 205 12.38 9.87 4.99
N TYR A 206 11.79 11.06 5.02
CA TYR A 206 10.63 11.33 5.86
C TYR A 206 9.42 10.47 5.44
N GLN A 207 9.08 10.47 4.15
CA GLN A 207 7.96 9.68 3.63
C GLN A 207 8.15 8.18 3.90
N TYR A 208 9.36 7.67 3.75
CA TYR A 208 9.66 6.27 4.02
C TYR A 208 9.66 5.95 5.52
N LEU A 209 10.42 6.70 6.32
CA LEU A 209 10.59 6.37 7.73
C LEU A 209 9.33 6.64 8.55
N ALA A 210 8.72 7.82 8.42
CA ALA A 210 7.56 8.19 9.22
C ALA A 210 6.28 7.49 8.75
N ASN A 211 6.00 7.53 7.44
CA ASN A 211 4.70 7.10 6.93
C ASN A 211 4.65 5.63 6.47
N ILE A 212 5.80 4.93 6.36
CA ILE A 212 5.82 3.55 5.88
C ILE A 212 6.51 2.63 6.89
N PHE A 213 7.82 2.80 7.08
CA PHE A 213 8.63 1.84 7.83
C PHE A 213 8.23 1.74 9.31
N LEU A 214 8.14 2.88 10.00
CA LEU A 214 7.79 2.89 11.42
C LEU A 214 6.33 2.52 11.66
N CYS A 215 5.43 2.83 10.73
CA CYS A 215 4.05 2.36 10.77
C CYS A 215 3.98 0.82 10.66
N ASN A 216 4.70 0.22 9.72
CA ASN A 216 4.78 -1.24 9.58
C ASN A 216 5.37 -1.91 10.82
N ILE A 217 6.45 -1.34 11.40
CA ILE A 217 7.03 -1.82 12.67
C ILE A 217 6.02 -1.72 13.81
N GLY A 218 5.28 -0.61 13.90
CA GLY A 218 4.28 -0.41 14.93
C GLY A 218 3.13 -1.40 14.84
N ALA A 219 2.59 -1.59 13.64
CA ALA A 219 1.52 -2.55 13.38
C ALA A 219 1.98 -3.98 13.69
N GLY A 220 3.10 -4.39 13.10
CA GLY A 220 3.61 -5.74 13.27
C GLY A 220 4.12 -6.02 14.68
N GLY A 221 4.78 -5.06 15.33
CA GLY A 221 5.20 -5.18 16.71
C GLY A 221 4.02 -5.35 17.68
N ALA A 222 2.96 -4.54 17.51
CA ALA A 222 1.74 -4.70 18.28
C ALA A 222 1.08 -6.07 18.05
N LEU A 223 1.03 -6.53 16.79
CA LEU A 223 0.47 -7.83 16.45
C LEU A 223 1.28 -8.97 17.06
N ALA A 224 2.62 -8.92 17.04
CA ALA A 224 3.50 -9.90 17.66
C ALA A 224 3.33 -9.97 19.18
N ILE A 225 3.16 -8.81 19.85
CA ILE A 225 2.87 -8.75 21.28
C ILE A 225 1.52 -9.42 21.58
N MET A 226 0.47 -9.11 20.79
CA MET A 226 -0.85 -9.67 21.00
C MET A 226 -0.89 -11.18 20.73
N GLU A 227 -0.14 -11.67 19.76
CA GLU A 227 0.01 -13.10 19.52
C GLU A 227 0.64 -13.79 20.74
N LYS A 228 1.74 -13.24 21.26
CA LYS A 228 2.38 -13.75 22.50
C LYS A 228 1.43 -13.76 23.70
N LEU A 229 0.51 -12.82 23.79
CA LEU A 229 -0.53 -12.74 24.81
C LEU A 229 -1.75 -13.62 24.51
N ASN A 230 -1.73 -14.43 23.43
CA ASN A 230 -2.86 -15.25 22.97
C ASN A 230 -4.14 -14.46 22.65
N ILE A 231 -4.04 -13.20 22.27
CA ILE A 231 -5.17 -12.39 21.83
C ILE A 231 -5.49 -12.75 20.38
N ARG A 232 -6.51 -13.58 20.18
CA ARG A 232 -6.91 -14.10 18.85
C ARG A 232 -8.06 -13.33 18.20
N SER A 233 -8.69 -12.41 18.90
CA SER A 233 -9.81 -11.62 18.38
C SER A 233 -9.32 -10.66 17.30
N LYS A 234 -9.82 -10.79 16.06
CA LYS A 234 -9.48 -9.91 14.92
C LYS A 234 -9.70 -8.42 15.24
N GLY A 235 -10.77 -8.08 15.96
CA GLY A 235 -11.04 -6.71 16.37
C GLY A 235 -10.00 -6.14 17.34
N HIS A 236 -9.60 -6.92 18.37
CA HIS A 236 -8.56 -6.48 19.29
C HIS A 236 -7.20 -6.37 18.59
N ARG A 237 -6.88 -7.29 17.67
CA ARG A 237 -5.65 -7.22 16.86
C ARG A 237 -5.63 -5.97 15.99
N ALA A 238 -6.71 -5.65 15.30
CA ALA A 238 -6.81 -4.44 14.49
C ALA A 238 -6.63 -3.17 15.34
N ILE A 239 -7.30 -3.07 16.50
CA ILE A 239 -7.17 -1.93 17.43
C ILE A 239 -5.73 -1.82 17.93
N GLY A 240 -5.10 -2.92 18.32
CA GLY A 240 -3.72 -2.91 18.78
C GLY A 240 -2.73 -2.49 17.69
N MET A 241 -2.91 -2.97 16.45
CA MET A 241 -2.09 -2.54 15.32
C MET A 241 -2.24 -1.04 15.03
N ILE A 242 -3.48 -0.52 15.04
CA ILE A 242 -3.73 0.93 14.90
C ILE A 242 -3.03 1.71 16.03
N GLY A 243 -3.11 1.23 17.28
CA GLY A 243 -2.38 1.82 18.41
C GLY A 243 -0.87 1.81 18.20
N GLY A 244 -0.31 0.72 17.69
CA GLY A 244 1.10 0.61 17.33
C GLY A 244 1.51 1.61 16.27
N ILE A 245 0.74 1.73 15.19
CA ILE A 245 0.97 2.71 14.11
C ILE A 245 0.96 4.13 14.66
N ILE A 246 -0.04 4.49 15.46
CA ILE A 246 -0.13 5.84 16.06
C ILE A 246 1.12 6.13 16.90
N ALA A 247 1.53 5.18 17.74
CA ALA A 247 2.67 5.37 18.62
C ALA A 247 4.00 5.50 17.86
N THR A 248 4.26 4.66 16.88
CA THR A 248 5.55 4.61 16.18
C THR A 248 5.60 5.45 14.91
N GLY A 249 4.51 5.51 14.14
CA GLY A 249 4.43 6.25 12.88
C GLY A 249 4.05 7.73 13.12
N VAL A 250 2.86 7.96 13.68
CA VAL A 250 2.34 9.34 13.78
C VAL A 250 3.12 10.16 14.81
N ILE A 251 3.31 9.63 16.03
CA ILE A 251 3.99 10.36 17.12
C ILE A 251 5.51 10.22 17.00
N GLY A 252 6.03 9.00 16.93
CA GLY A 252 7.45 8.71 16.88
C GLY A 252 8.10 8.96 15.53
N GLY A 253 7.37 8.72 14.44
CA GLY A 253 7.90 8.73 13.09
C GLY A 253 8.44 10.08 12.65
N SER A 254 7.71 11.15 12.90
CA SER A 254 8.15 12.52 12.58
C SER A 254 9.44 12.88 13.35
N THR A 255 9.51 12.56 14.64
CA THR A 255 10.68 12.82 15.48
C THR A 255 11.91 12.04 14.99
N ILE A 256 11.76 10.74 14.74
CA ILE A 256 12.84 9.86 14.27
C ILE A 256 13.29 10.27 12.86
N ALA A 257 12.37 10.55 11.95
CA ALA A 257 12.70 10.97 10.59
C ALA A 257 13.46 12.31 10.58
N ASN A 258 13.06 13.28 11.42
CA ASN A 258 13.78 14.53 11.59
C ASN A 258 15.15 14.36 12.24
N LEU A 259 15.26 13.47 13.24
CA LEU A 259 16.54 13.14 13.87
C LEU A 259 17.54 12.55 12.85
N ILE A 260 17.09 11.61 12.04
CA ILE A 260 17.89 11.02 10.96
C ILE A 260 18.24 12.08 9.90
N GLY A 261 17.26 12.91 9.50
CA GLY A 261 17.47 14.02 8.59
C GLY A 261 18.58 14.97 9.09
N ASN A 262 18.50 15.37 10.37
CA ASN A 262 19.43 16.32 10.96
C ASN A 262 20.81 15.71 11.26
N LYS A 263 20.88 14.47 11.75
CA LYS A 263 22.15 13.86 12.20
C LYS A 263 22.89 13.10 11.10
N ILE A 264 22.20 12.61 10.09
CA ILE A 264 22.79 11.77 9.04
C ILE A 264 22.74 12.46 7.68
N ILE A 265 21.56 12.92 7.25
CA ILE A 265 21.38 13.43 5.89
C ILE A 265 22.03 14.80 5.73
N ASN A 266 21.75 15.74 6.64
CA ASN A 266 22.32 17.08 6.56
C ASN A 266 23.86 17.07 6.52
N PRO A 267 24.59 16.35 7.40
CA PRO A 267 26.05 16.30 7.35
C PRO A 267 26.62 15.75 6.05
N LEU A 268 25.94 14.80 5.40
CA LEU A 268 26.37 14.23 4.12
C LEU A 268 26.42 15.27 2.99
N PHE A 269 25.56 16.30 3.07
CA PHE A 269 25.44 17.34 2.05
C PHE A 269 26.10 18.66 2.45
N GLU A 270 26.45 18.87 3.74
CA GLU A 270 27.08 20.09 4.25
C GLU A 270 28.60 20.14 4.02
N HIS A 271 29.27 19.01 3.73
CA HIS A 271 30.73 18.92 3.59
C HIS A 271 31.35 19.79 2.46
N GLY A 272 30.54 20.55 1.73
CA GLY A 272 31.01 21.42 0.64
C GLY A 272 30.94 22.93 0.91
N HIS A 273 30.35 23.39 2.01
CA HIS A 273 30.14 24.82 2.26
C HIS A 273 30.58 25.27 3.65
N LYS A 274 31.82 25.76 3.72
CA LYS A 274 32.48 26.26 4.95
C LYS A 274 31.92 27.58 5.53
N HIS A 275 30.89 28.20 4.99
CA HIS A 275 30.39 29.48 5.45
C HIS A 275 28.85 29.54 5.45
N LYS A 276 28.34 29.76 6.64
CA LYS A 276 27.01 30.03 7.15
C LYS A 276 26.27 28.80 7.67
N LYS A 277 26.17 28.78 9.00
CA LYS A 277 25.12 28.06 9.75
C LYS A 277 23.74 28.71 9.48
N GLU A 278 23.32 28.81 8.24
CA GLU A 278 21.92 28.82 7.94
C GLU A 278 21.50 27.37 8.11
N HIS A 279 20.60 27.11 9.06
CA HIS A 279 19.97 25.82 9.20
C HIS A 279 19.36 25.45 7.85
N LEU A 280 20.13 24.70 7.05
CA LEU A 280 19.78 24.37 5.66
C LEU A 280 18.46 23.60 5.59
N PHE A 281 18.03 23.07 6.73
CA PHE A 281 16.80 22.29 6.81
C PHE A 281 16.12 22.49 8.16
N ASP A 282 15.06 23.30 8.20
CA ASP A 282 14.10 23.30 9.31
C ASP A 282 13.50 21.91 9.48
N GLU A 283 13.08 21.58 10.70
CA GLU A 283 12.38 20.33 10.98
C GLU A 283 11.15 20.17 10.08
N ARG A 284 11.00 19.00 9.47
CA ARG A 284 9.84 18.65 8.66
C ARG A 284 8.61 18.55 9.56
N LYS A 285 7.68 19.49 9.44
CA LYS A 285 6.40 19.44 10.16
C LYS A 285 5.40 18.54 9.42
N PRO A 286 4.60 17.75 10.14
CA PRO A 286 3.51 16.99 9.52
C PRO A 286 2.55 17.93 8.78
N GLU A 287 2.20 17.59 7.56
CA GLU A 287 1.19 18.29 6.79
C GLU A 287 -0.16 17.55 6.87
N PRO A 288 -1.30 18.23 6.65
CA PRO A 288 -2.60 17.55 6.64
C PRO A 288 -2.67 16.37 5.66
N LEU A 289 -1.92 16.44 4.56
CA LEU A 289 -1.83 15.34 3.60
C LEU A 289 -1.06 14.14 4.15
N ASP A 290 -0.11 14.34 5.06
CA ASP A 290 0.57 13.21 5.72
C ASP A 290 -0.44 12.41 6.57
N ILE A 291 -1.39 13.09 7.23
CA ILE A 291 -2.48 12.41 7.94
C ILE A 291 -3.35 11.60 6.96
N GLY A 292 -3.61 12.16 5.77
CA GLY A 292 -4.33 11.45 4.70
C GLY A 292 -3.55 10.25 4.16
N LEU A 293 -2.22 10.28 4.18
CA LEU A 293 -1.37 9.18 3.76
C LEU A 293 -1.43 7.98 4.72
N HIS A 294 -1.74 8.20 6.00
CA HIS A 294 -1.98 7.10 6.95
C HIS A 294 -3.19 6.22 6.59
N THR A 295 -3.89 6.49 5.48
CA THR A 295 -4.85 5.52 4.90
C THR A 295 -4.17 4.26 4.37
N ASP A 296 -2.88 4.32 4.00
CA ASP A 296 -2.07 3.14 3.69
C ASP A 296 -1.82 2.27 4.93
N ASP A 297 -1.77 2.86 6.11
CA ASP A 297 -1.68 2.14 7.38
C ASP A 297 -2.94 1.30 7.65
N ILE A 298 -4.13 1.79 7.27
CA ILE A 298 -5.36 1.01 7.33
C ILE A 298 -5.27 -0.18 6.38
N ALA A 299 -4.69 0.01 5.20
CA ALA A 299 -4.42 -1.08 4.27
C ALA A 299 -3.41 -2.08 4.84
N THR A 300 -2.34 -1.60 5.47
CA THR A 300 -1.35 -2.43 6.16
C THR A 300 -2.00 -3.27 7.26
N VAL A 301 -2.82 -2.65 8.14
CA VAL A 301 -3.58 -3.37 9.18
C VAL A 301 -4.50 -4.42 8.56
N ALA A 302 -5.17 -4.09 7.48
CA ALA A 302 -6.07 -4.99 6.78
C ALA A 302 -5.31 -6.20 6.19
N VAL A 303 -4.21 -5.96 5.48
CA VAL A 303 -3.35 -7.02 4.91
C VAL A 303 -2.78 -7.92 6.02
N MET A 304 -2.20 -7.34 7.07
CA MET A 304 -1.67 -8.10 8.21
C MET A 304 -2.75 -8.81 9.03
N SER A 305 -4.01 -8.37 8.93
CA SER A 305 -5.18 -9.08 9.45
C SER A 305 -5.70 -10.16 8.50
N GLY A 306 -5.05 -10.33 7.33
CA GLY A 306 -5.38 -11.29 6.30
C GLY A 306 -6.52 -10.86 5.36
N LEU A 307 -6.87 -9.59 5.28
CA LEU A 307 -7.82 -9.07 4.30
C LEU A 307 -7.11 -8.80 2.98
N LYS A 308 -7.16 -9.75 2.06
CA LYS A 308 -6.39 -9.70 0.79
C LYS A 308 -6.94 -8.71 -0.24
N TRP A 309 -8.21 -8.29 -0.12
CA TRP A 309 -8.86 -7.43 -1.12
C TRP A 309 -8.23 -6.03 -1.26
N ILE A 310 -7.59 -5.53 -0.21
CA ILE A 310 -6.98 -4.19 -0.21
C ILE A 310 -5.53 -4.19 -0.70
N GLU A 311 -4.86 -5.33 -0.65
CA GLU A 311 -3.44 -5.45 -1.05
C GLU A 311 -3.17 -4.92 -2.47
N PRO A 312 -4.02 -5.19 -3.48
CA PRO A 312 -3.84 -4.62 -4.82
C PRO A 312 -3.83 -3.08 -4.86
N ALA A 313 -4.35 -2.39 -3.83
CA ALA A 313 -4.35 -0.93 -3.75
C ALA A 313 -3.01 -0.35 -3.25
N LEU A 314 -2.15 -1.13 -2.62
CA LEU A 314 -0.88 -0.66 -2.07
C LEU A 314 0.00 0.10 -3.07
N PRO A 315 0.15 -0.33 -4.35
CA PRO A 315 0.90 0.46 -5.34
C PRO A 315 0.38 1.88 -5.51
N MET A 316 -0.96 2.06 -5.47
CA MET A 316 -1.57 3.38 -5.61
C MET A 316 -1.27 4.26 -4.37
N MET A 317 -1.39 3.68 -3.18
CA MET A 317 -1.16 4.39 -1.92
C MET A 317 0.30 4.83 -1.80
N TYR A 318 1.24 3.91 -1.95
CA TYR A 318 2.66 4.23 -1.87
C TYR A 318 3.19 5.12 -3.02
N SER A 319 2.49 5.16 -4.16
CA SER A 319 2.84 6.09 -5.24
C SER A 319 2.69 7.55 -4.82
N VAL A 320 1.81 7.87 -3.88
CA VAL A 320 1.66 9.24 -3.36
C VAL A 320 2.91 9.65 -2.58
N SER A 321 3.41 8.77 -1.69
CA SER A 321 4.66 8.99 -0.96
C SER A 321 5.86 9.11 -1.92
N GLY A 322 5.92 8.27 -2.95
CA GLY A 322 6.93 8.34 -3.99
C GLY A 322 6.91 9.66 -4.78
N TYR A 323 5.75 10.11 -5.20
CA TYR A 323 5.61 11.39 -5.89
C TYR A 323 6.04 12.56 -5.00
N ARG A 324 5.65 12.59 -3.73
CA ARG A 324 6.07 13.62 -2.76
C ARG A 324 7.59 13.65 -2.59
N ALA A 325 8.21 12.48 -2.43
CA ALA A 325 9.66 12.35 -2.36
C ALA A 325 10.36 12.95 -3.59
N GLY A 326 9.80 12.70 -4.78
CA GLY A 326 10.35 13.21 -6.04
C GLY A 326 10.19 14.73 -6.22
N ILE A 327 9.14 15.33 -5.67
CA ILE A 327 8.99 16.80 -5.67
C ILE A 327 9.97 17.44 -4.69
N GLY A 328 10.22 16.79 -3.56
CA GLY A 328 11.13 17.26 -2.52
C GLY A 328 10.43 18.09 -1.44
N TYR A 329 11.20 18.43 -0.42
CA TYR A 329 10.76 19.10 0.78
C TYR A 329 10.06 20.44 0.53
N ARG A 330 8.93 20.67 1.22
CA ARG A 330 8.07 21.84 1.00
C ARG A 330 7.88 22.71 2.24
N ASN A 331 8.40 22.34 3.41
CA ASN A 331 8.30 23.18 4.60
C ASN A 331 9.30 24.33 4.51
N GLY A 332 8.83 25.39 4.15
CA GLY A 332 9.52 26.65 4.06
C GLY A 332 8.72 27.50 3.12
N LYS A 333 8.70 28.79 3.34
CA LYS A 333 8.22 29.77 2.39
C LYS A 333 8.67 29.32 1.00
N PRO A 334 7.80 29.33 -0.03
CA PRO A 334 8.28 29.07 -1.37
C PRO A 334 9.56 29.88 -1.53
N HIS A 335 10.66 29.20 -1.89
CA HIS A 335 11.85 29.93 -2.27
C HIS A 335 11.35 30.95 -3.29
N SER A 336 11.13 32.17 -2.83
CA SER A 336 10.96 33.28 -3.73
C SER A 336 12.19 33.18 -4.61
N ASP A 337 11.98 32.83 -5.88
CA ASP A 337 12.97 33.00 -6.92
C ASP A 337 13.36 34.48 -6.90
N LYS A 338 14.15 34.88 -5.91
CA LYS A 338 14.89 36.11 -5.92
C LYS A 338 16.20 35.77 -6.64
N ASN A 339 16.14 36.14 -7.93
CA ASN A 339 17.21 36.25 -8.94
C ASN A 339 17.81 34.94 -9.47
#